data_8b485238cf1ca3591584beeae9792e67
#
_entry.id   8b485238cf1ca3591584beeae9792e67
#
_cell.length_a   1.000
_cell.length_b   1.000
_cell.length_c   1.000
_cell.angle_alpha   90.00
_cell.angle_beta   90.00
_cell.angle_gamma   90.00
#
_symmetry.space_group_name_H-M   'P 1'
#
loop_
_entity.id
_entity.type
_entity.pdbx_description
1 polymer ?
#
loop_
_entity_poly.entity_id
_entity_poly.type
_entity_poly.pdbx_seq_one_letter_code
_entity_poly.pdbx_strand_id
1 'polypeptide(L)'
;MKHIVVDLEMNSISNKYKDFDCTMETIEVGAIMLDENYQEISSFRTYVKPEYNNRIRPLISRLTGITYDMVINAPKFGEAMKMFSNWCLGVNDDIKIYAWSENDYKQISKEISLKKYELSLDEERVYLTEWHDFQAEFDKELGFEKHLSLKMALDMAGVEFLGREHSALDDARNTAKLFNIFNDREMFDCTLKKIAEAMKPTDFGTSLGSMFDLSGFAVA
;
A
#
# COMPACT_ATOMS: atom_id res chain seq x y z
N MET A 1 -20.38 -7.81 2.35
CA MET A 1 -19.21 -7.07 2.89
C MET A 1 -18.44 -6.47 1.74
N LYS A 2 -17.95 -5.24 1.86
CA LYS A 2 -17.12 -4.60 0.83
C LYS A 2 -15.67 -4.50 1.30
N HIS A 3 -14.75 -4.59 0.35
CA HIS A 3 -13.32 -4.47 0.61
C HIS A 3 -12.83 -3.16 -0.02
N ILE A 4 -12.14 -2.35 0.75
CA ILE A 4 -11.61 -1.06 0.30
C ILE A 4 -10.09 -1.14 0.31
N VAL A 5 -9.46 -0.93 -0.83
CA VAL A 5 -8.01 -0.86 -0.96
C VAL A 5 -7.61 0.59 -1.11
N VAL A 6 -6.76 1.08 -0.23
CA VAL A 6 -6.35 2.48 -0.12
C VAL A 6 -4.85 2.61 -0.36
N ASP A 7 -4.46 3.72 -0.97
CA ASP A 7 -3.09 4.19 -1.07
C ASP A 7 -3.02 5.70 -0.90
N LEU A 8 -1.92 6.22 -0.38
CA LEU A 8 -1.71 7.64 -0.11
C LEU A 8 -0.42 8.13 -0.75
N GLU A 9 -0.46 9.33 -1.33
CA GLU A 9 0.76 10.06 -1.64
C GLU A 9 1.01 11.15 -0.60
N MET A 10 2.27 11.32 -0.25
CA MET A 10 2.66 12.17 0.87
C MET A 10 3.76 13.15 0.49
N ASN A 11 3.73 14.32 1.12
CA ASN A 11 4.77 15.34 1.02
C ASN A 11 5.38 15.64 2.39
N SER A 12 6.68 15.90 2.44
CA SER A 12 7.33 16.22 3.72
C SER A 12 6.86 17.56 4.27
N ILE A 13 6.56 17.62 5.56
CA ILE A 13 6.27 18.88 6.25
C ILE A 13 7.52 19.78 6.32
N SER A 14 7.30 21.08 6.57
CA SER A 14 8.38 22.04 6.72
C SER A 14 9.21 21.77 7.97
N ASN A 15 10.51 22.03 7.90
CA ASN A 15 11.45 21.85 9.00
C ASN A 15 11.08 22.57 10.31
N LYS A 16 10.28 23.65 10.21
CA LYS A 16 9.79 24.38 11.39
C LYS A 16 8.80 23.58 12.26
N TYR A 17 8.31 22.44 11.77
CA TYR A 17 7.38 21.55 12.46
C TYR A 17 8.01 20.19 12.82
N LYS A 18 9.35 20.11 12.87
CA LYS A 18 10.08 18.84 13.10
C LYS A 18 9.88 18.20 14.46
N ASP A 19 9.35 18.95 15.44
CA ASP A 19 9.12 18.43 16.80
C ASP A 19 7.90 17.52 16.91
N PHE A 20 7.20 17.31 15.80
CA PHE A 20 6.07 16.40 15.73
C PHE A 20 6.51 15.01 15.23
N ASP A 21 5.88 13.96 15.76
CA ASP A 21 6.09 12.58 15.32
C ASP A 21 5.64 12.35 13.87
N CYS A 22 4.80 13.23 13.33
CA CYS A 22 4.37 13.25 11.94
C CYS A 22 5.31 14.12 11.10
N THR A 23 6.04 13.53 10.17
CA THR A 23 7.02 14.22 9.31
C THR A 23 6.53 14.43 7.88
N MET A 24 5.39 13.87 7.55
CA MET A 24 4.75 13.94 6.23
C MET A 24 3.32 14.46 6.36
N GLU A 25 2.77 14.95 5.28
CA GLU A 25 1.34 15.25 5.15
C GLU A 25 0.81 14.68 3.84
N THR A 26 -0.40 14.16 3.88
CA THR A 26 -1.09 13.57 2.74
C THR A 26 -1.38 14.62 1.70
N ILE A 27 -1.11 14.30 0.42
CA ILE A 27 -1.36 15.17 -0.74
C ILE A 27 -2.26 14.52 -1.79
N GLU A 28 -2.47 13.20 -1.71
CA GLU A 28 -3.45 12.47 -2.52
C GLU A 28 -3.97 11.28 -1.72
N VAL A 29 -5.26 10.98 -1.89
CA VAL A 29 -5.90 9.75 -1.42
C VAL A 29 -6.49 9.07 -2.63
N GLY A 30 -6.12 7.82 -2.87
CA GLY A 30 -6.68 6.94 -3.88
C GLY A 30 -7.25 5.68 -3.25
N ALA A 31 -8.42 5.25 -3.69
CA ALA A 31 -9.00 4.02 -3.17
C ALA A 31 -9.88 3.31 -4.19
N ILE A 32 -9.95 2.00 -4.07
CA ILE A 32 -10.80 1.09 -4.86
C ILE A 32 -11.71 0.34 -3.91
N MET A 33 -13.00 0.29 -4.22
CA MET A 33 -13.97 -0.53 -3.52
C MET A 33 -14.26 -1.78 -4.34
N LEU A 34 -14.15 -2.92 -3.69
CA LEU A 34 -14.42 -4.24 -4.24
C LEU A 34 -15.68 -4.83 -3.60
N ASP A 35 -16.43 -5.60 -4.38
CA ASP A 35 -17.54 -6.40 -3.88
C ASP A 35 -17.06 -7.69 -3.17
N GLU A 36 -18.00 -8.56 -2.80
CA GLU A 36 -17.74 -9.86 -2.17
C GLU A 36 -17.02 -10.87 -3.08
N ASN A 37 -16.95 -10.60 -4.38
CA ASN A 37 -16.21 -11.40 -5.37
C ASN A 37 -14.91 -10.71 -5.79
N TYR A 38 -14.49 -9.70 -5.03
CA TYR A 38 -13.28 -8.89 -5.25
C TYR A 38 -13.26 -8.15 -6.60
N GLN A 39 -14.46 -7.82 -7.17
CA GLN A 39 -14.56 -7.04 -8.38
C GLN A 39 -14.67 -5.54 -8.06
N GLU A 40 -13.95 -4.69 -8.80
CA GLU A 40 -14.02 -3.23 -8.63
C GLU A 40 -15.44 -2.73 -8.93
N ILE A 41 -16.09 -2.09 -7.95
CA ILE A 41 -17.44 -1.51 -8.08
C ILE A 41 -17.44 0.01 -7.96
N SER A 42 -16.42 0.60 -7.36
CA SER A 42 -16.29 2.04 -7.22
C SER A 42 -14.84 2.44 -6.99
N SER A 43 -14.51 3.67 -7.31
CA SER A 43 -13.19 4.25 -7.01
C SER A 43 -13.34 5.64 -6.42
N PHE A 44 -12.36 6.01 -5.59
CA PHE A 44 -12.26 7.32 -4.97
C PHE A 44 -10.88 7.92 -5.26
N ARG A 45 -10.84 9.22 -5.55
CA ARG A 45 -9.61 9.98 -5.67
C ARG A 45 -9.83 11.41 -5.23
N THR A 46 -8.95 11.92 -4.39
CA THR A 46 -8.88 13.35 -4.09
C THR A 46 -7.45 13.78 -3.84
N TYR A 47 -7.09 14.95 -4.36
CA TYR A 47 -5.91 15.64 -3.86
C TYR A 47 -6.21 16.26 -2.50
N VAL A 48 -5.16 16.48 -1.70
CA VAL A 48 -5.25 17.13 -0.40
C VAL A 48 -4.30 18.32 -0.38
N LYS A 49 -4.82 19.47 0.03
CA LYS A 49 -4.02 20.69 0.17
C LYS A 49 -3.06 20.55 1.34
N PRO A 50 -1.73 20.64 1.12
CA PRO A 50 -0.76 20.63 2.20
C PRO A 50 -0.88 21.90 3.06
N GLU A 51 -0.85 21.75 4.38
CA GLU A 51 -1.03 22.84 5.34
C GLU A 51 0.26 23.20 6.08
N TYR A 52 1.21 22.27 6.16
CA TYR A 52 2.49 22.43 6.85
C TYR A 52 3.67 22.64 5.91
N ASN A 53 3.44 22.57 4.59
CA ASN A 53 4.40 22.94 3.58
C ASN A 53 3.69 23.57 2.38
N ASN A 54 4.11 24.76 1.99
CA ASN A 54 3.57 25.48 0.84
C ASN A 54 4.26 25.10 -0.49
N ARG A 55 4.96 23.99 -0.53
CA ARG A 55 5.66 23.47 -1.72
C ARG A 55 5.63 21.96 -1.70
N ILE A 56 5.47 21.37 -2.88
CA ILE A 56 5.75 19.93 -3.05
C ILE A 56 7.27 19.78 -3.26
N ARG A 57 7.90 18.88 -2.54
CA ARG A 57 9.34 18.64 -2.70
C ARG A 57 9.65 18.13 -4.10
N PRO A 58 10.75 18.59 -4.74
CA PRO A 58 11.08 18.20 -6.12
C PRO A 58 11.18 16.69 -6.33
N LEU A 59 11.65 15.94 -5.32
CA LEU A 59 11.70 14.49 -5.39
C LEU A 59 10.28 13.90 -5.42
N ILE A 60 9.40 14.35 -4.53
CA ILE A 60 8.01 13.90 -4.47
C ILE A 60 7.28 14.23 -5.78
N SER A 61 7.42 15.47 -6.26
CA SER A 61 6.80 15.86 -7.53
C SER A 61 7.29 15.02 -8.72
N ARG A 62 8.56 14.60 -8.74
CA ARG A 62 9.07 13.70 -9.79
C ARG A 62 8.50 12.29 -9.69
N LEU A 63 8.36 11.75 -8.47
CA LEU A 63 7.81 10.42 -8.24
C LEU A 63 6.32 10.40 -8.53
N THR A 64 5.55 11.22 -7.85
CA THR A 64 4.08 11.23 -7.89
C THR A 64 3.50 11.98 -9.10
N GLY A 65 4.26 12.92 -9.71
CA GLY A 65 3.77 13.87 -10.70
C GLY A 65 2.92 15.00 -10.12
N ILE A 66 2.68 15.00 -8.81
CA ILE A 66 1.88 16.01 -8.16
C ILE A 66 2.69 17.31 -8.05
N THR A 67 2.09 18.39 -8.51
CA THR A 67 2.64 19.74 -8.38
C THR A 67 1.84 20.55 -7.37
N TYR A 68 2.42 21.64 -6.88
CA TYR A 68 1.71 22.50 -5.93
C TYR A 68 0.43 23.10 -6.53
N ASP A 69 0.44 23.43 -7.84
CA ASP A 69 -0.74 23.97 -8.53
C ASP A 69 -1.91 23.00 -8.57
N MET A 70 -1.65 21.68 -8.53
CA MET A 70 -2.70 20.65 -8.49
C MET A 70 -3.38 20.57 -7.11
N VAL A 71 -2.65 20.87 -6.04
CA VAL A 71 -3.13 20.71 -4.67
C VAL A 71 -3.54 22.01 -3.97
N ILE A 72 -3.17 23.18 -4.52
CA ILE A 72 -3.41 24.48 -3.85
C ILE A 72 -4.88 24.78 -3.62
N ASN A 73 -5.75 24.32 -4.52
CA ASN A 73 -7.20 24.49 -4.44
C ASN A 73 -7.94 23.20 -4.03
N ALA A 74 -7.18 22.16 -3.67
CA ALA A 74 -7.77 20.92 -3.17
C ALA A 74 -8.38 21.10 -1.78
N PRO A 75 -9.27 20.21 -1.33
CA PRO A 75 -9.76 20.20 0.03
C PRO A 75 -8.62 20.06 1.03
N LYS A 76 -8.77 20.66 2.19
CA LYS A 76 -7.86 20.44 3.32
C LYS A 76 -8.03 19.03 3.87
N PHE A 77 -7.08 18.59 4.69
CA PHE A 77 -7.06 17.26 5.27
C PHE A 77 -8.41 16.84 5.85
N GLY A 78 -9.01 17.62 6.76
CA GLY A 78 -10.29 17.25 7.36
C GLY A 78 -11.45 17.13 6.36
N GLU A 79 -11.48 18.00 5.34
CA GLU A 79 -12.49 17.92 4.27
C GLU A 79 -12.28 16.66 3.41
N ALA A 80 -11.02 16.34 3.06
CA ALA A 80 -10.68 15.15 2.30
C ALA A 80 -11.01 13.86 3.08
N MET A 81 -10.71 13.82 4.38
CA MET A 81 -11.04 12.69 5.24
C MET A 81 -12.55 12.49 5.34
N LYS A 82 -13.31 13.56 5.50
CA LYS A 82 -14.78 13.50 5.48
C LYS A 82 -15.33 13.01 4.14
N MET A 83 -14.75 13.45 3.02
CA MET A 83 -15.16 12.97 1.69
C MET A 83 -14.88 11.48 1.54
N PHE A 84 -13.71 11.01 1.98
CA PHE A 84 -13.33 9.61 1.92
C PHE A 84 -14.22 8.74 2.82
N SER A 85 -14.45 9.13 4.08
CA SER A 85 -15.32 8.38 4.99
C SER A 85 -16.76 8.30 4.46
N ASN A 86 -17.31 9.38 3.91
CA ASN A 86 -18.63 9.38 3.29
C ASN A 86 -18.71 8.41 2.09
N TRP A 87 -17.64 8.34 1.28
CA TRP A 87 -17.57 7.39 0.17
C TRP A 87 -17.47 5.94 0.69
N CYS A 88 -16.67 5.67 1.70
CA CYS A 88 -16.54 4.35 2.32
C CYS A 88 -17.89 3.85 2.87
N LEU A 89 -18.63 4.73 3.56
CA LEU A 89 -19.88 4.40 4.24
C LEU A 89 -21.13 4.61 3.36
N GLY A 90 -20.96 5.14 2.15
CA GLY A 90 -22.05 5.35 1.19
C GLY A 90 -22.68 4.05 0.69
N VAL A 91 -22.06 2.91 0.97
CA VAL A 91 -22.63 1.58 0.77
C VAL A 91 -23.26 1.12 2.08
N ASN A 92 -24.48 0.59 2.02
CA ASN A 92 -25.15 0.04 3.20
C ASN A 92 -24.68 -1.39 3.47
N ASP A 93 -23.38 -1.55 3.76
CA ASP A 93 -22.73 -2.85 3.95
C ASP A 93 -21.56 -2.70 4.96
N ASP A 94 -21.13 -3.80 5.53
CA ASP A 94 -19.88 -3.85 6.31
C ASP A 94 -18.68 -3.63 5.38
N ILE A 95 -17.67 -2.92 5.87
CA ILE A 95 -16.45 -2.63 5.13
C ILE A 95 -15.22 -3.20 5.85
N LYS A 96 -14.22 -3.60 5.06
CA LYS A 96 -12.84 -3.84 5.51
C LYS A 96 -11.90 -3.00 4.67
N ILE A 97 -10.93 -2.37 5.32
CA ILE A 97 -9.98 -1.48 4.67
C ILE A 97 -8.60 -2.14 4.66
N TYR A 98 -7.94 -2.08 3.51
CA TYR A 98 -6.62 -2.63 3.26
C TYR A 98 -5.74 -1.55 2.67
N ALA A 99 -4.46 -1.55 3.04
CA ALA A 99 -3.42 -0.82 2.35
C ALA A 99 -2.31 -1.79 1.93
N TRP A 100 -1.48 -1.41 0.94
CA TRP A 100 -0.33 -2.25 0.62
C TRP A 100 0.57 -2.43 1.82
N SER A 101 0.80 -1.37 2.62
CA SER A 101 1.55 -1.46 3.88
C SER A 101 0.86 -0.69 5.02
N GLU A 102 1.28 -0.94 6.26
CA GLU A 102 0.79 -0.23 7.45
C GLU A 102 1.10 1.30 7.45
N ASN A 103 1.97 1.75 6.53
CA ASN A 103 2.42 3.14 6.48
C ASN A 103 1.28 4.12 6.22
N ASP A 104 0.30 3.74 5.39
CA ASP A 104 -0.84 4.58 5.05
C ASP A 104 -1.74 4.81 6.28
N TYR A 105 -2.06 3.76 7.01
CA TYR A 105 -2.81 3.86 8.25
C TYR A 105 -2.08 4.69 9.31
N LYS A 106 -0.78 4.43 9.48
CA LYS A 106 0.08 5.19 10.42
C LYS A 106 0.15 6.67 10.04
N GLN A 107 0.23 6.97 8.74
CA GLN A 107 0.24 8.36 8.27
C GLN A 107 -1.06 9.08 8.63
N ILE A 108 -2.23 8.51 8.32
CA ILE A 108 -3.52 9.11 8.66
C ILE A 108 -3.64 9.32 10.17
N SER A 109 -3.31 8.32 10.99
CA SER A 109 -3.37 8.41 12.46
C SER A 109 -2.48 9.52 13.01
N LYS A 110 -1.24 9.65 12.51
CA LYS A 110 -0.30 10.71 12.90
C LYS A 110 -0.79 12.09 12.45
N GLU A 111 -1.38 12.18 11.28
CA GLU A 111 -1.85 13.44 10.73
C GLU A 111 -3.12 13.94 11.41
N ILE A 112 -4.04 13.04 11.80
CA ILE A 112 -5.18 13.35 12.67
C ILE A 112 -4.67 13.98 13.98
N SER A 113 -3.67 13.37 14.61
CA SER A 113 -3.06 13.87 15.85
C SER A 113 -2.35 15.22 15.64
N LEU A 114 -1.52 15.35 14.59
CA LEU A 114 -0.80 16.57 14.25
C LEU A 114 -1.75 17.77 14.05
N LYS A 115 -2.84 17.54 13.32
CA LYS A 115 -3.81 18.56 12.94
C LYS A 115 -4.88 18.76 14.01
N LYS A 116 -4.86 17.95 15.09
CA LYS A 116 -5.90 17.93 16.14
C LYS A 116 -7.29 17.84 15.52
N TYR A 117 -7.41 16.98 14.52
CA TYR A 117 -8.67 16.80 13.80
C TYR A 117 -9.63 15.96 14.64
N GLU A 118 -10.78 16.51 14.93
CA GLU A 118 -11.84 15.83 15.69
C GLU A 118 -12.70 15.01 14.72
N LEU A 119 -12.65 13.68 14.88
CA LEU A 119 -13.42 12.75 14.08
C LEU A 119 -14.91 12.77 14.49
N SER A 120 -15.80 12.73 13.53
CA SER A 120 -17.20 12.38 13.76
C SER A 120 -17.33 10.86 14.02
N LEU A 121 -18.48 10.42 14.54
CA LEU A 121 -18.73 8.97 14.76
C LEU A 121 -18.61 8.13 13.50
N ASP A 122 -18.98 8.67 12.35
CA ASP A 122 -18.82 7.98 11.08
C ASP A 122 -17.35 7.89 10.67
N GLU A 123 -16.57 8.93 10.87
CA GLU A 123 -15.13 8.94 10.61
C GLU A 123 -14.37 8.02 11.55
N GLU A 124 -14.79 7.92 12.82
CA GLU A 124 -14.22 6.95 13.77
C GLU A 124 -14.34 5.51 13.26
N ARG A 125 -15.44 5.15 12.63
CA ARG A 125 -15.65 3.82 12.03
C ARG A 125 -14.66 3.51 10.91
N VAL A 126 -14.12 4.53 10.23
CA VAL A 126 -13.16 4.39 9.14
C VAL A 126 -11.72 4.48 9.64
N TYR A 127 -11.42 5.43 10.53
CA TYR A 127 -10.05 5.78 10.91
C TYR A 127 -9.57 5.20 12.23
N LEU A 128 -10.48 4.79 13.13
CA LEU A 128 -10.12 4.09 14.36
C LEU A 128 -10.27 2.57 14.27
N THR A 129 -10.80 2.05 13.15
CA THR A 129 -10.77 0.63 12.83
C THR A 129 -9.39 0.29 12.25
N GLU A 130 -8.84 -0.85 12.63
CA GLU A 130 -7.55 -1.31 12.11
C GLU A 130 -7.65 -1.57 10.59
N TRP A 131 -6.77 -0.95 9.83
CA TRP A 131 -6.60 -1.27 8.42
C TRP A 131 -5.67 -2.46 8.29
N HIS A 132 -5.99 -3.35 7.37
CA HIS A 132 -5.19 -4.55 7.14
C HIS A 132 -3.93 -4.21 6.34
N ASP A 133 -2.76 -4.63 6.83
CA ASP A 133 -1.50 -4.60 6.12
C ASP A 133 -1.45 -5.79 5.15
N PHE A 134 -1.81 -5.53 3.89
CA PHE A 134 -1.88 -6.58 2.88
C PHE A 134 -0.49 -7.10 2.49
N GLN A 135 0.55 -6.27 2.52
CA GLN A 135 1.93 -6.68 2.27
C GLN A 135 2.39 -7.72 3.29
N ALA A 136 2.11 -7.49 4.57
CA ALA A 136 2.47 -8.42 5.63
C ALA A 136 1.72 -9.77 5.50
N GLU A 137 0.44 -9.75 5.12
CA GLU A 137 -0.35 -10.96 4.84
C GLU A 137 0.20 -11.69 3.62
N PHE A 138 0.51 -10.96 2.55
CA PHE A 138 1.07 -11.48 1.30
C PHE A 138 2.43 -12.14 1.50
N ASP A 139 3.36 -11.44 2.16
CA ASP A 139 4.70 -11.94 2.43
C ASP A 139 4.67 -13.20 3.31
N LYS A 140 3.82 -13.19 4.33
CA LYS A 140 3.65 -14.33 5.25
C LYS A 140 3.13 -15.58 4.53
N GLU A 141 2.09 -15.43 3.70
CA GLU A 141 1.49 -16.57 2.99
C GLU A 141 2.46 -17.18 1.98
N LEU A 142 3.30 -16.37 1.35
CA LEU A 142 4.31 -16.82 0.38
C LEU A 142 5.66 -17.21 1.03
N GLY A 143 5.84 -16.94 2.32
CA GLY A 143 7.04 -17.29 3.08
C GLY A 143 8.23 -16.38 2.82
N PHE A 144 8.00 -15.11 2.51
CA PHE A 144 9.06 -14.11 2.36
C PHE A 144 9.47 -13.53 3.72
N GLU A 145 10.77 -13.43 3.95
CA GLU A 145 11.34 -12.80 5.15
C GLU A 145 11.47 -11.27 5.00
N LYS A 146 11.48 -10.78 3.78
CA LYS A 146 11.62 -9.36 3.45
C LYS A 146 10.41 -8.89 2.68
N HIS A 147 9.95 -7.69 3.04
CA HIS A 147 8.84 -7.06 2.36
C HIS A 147 9.11 -6.84 0.86
N LEU A 148 8.19 -7.29 0.04
CA LEU A 148 8.20 -7.04 -1.40
C LEU A 148 7.57 -5.68 -1.69
N SER A 149 8.10 -4.95 -2.66
CA SER A 149 7.39 -3.78 -3.19
C SER A 149 6.16 -4.24 -3.97
N LEU A 150 5.14 -3.38 -4.08
CA LEU A 150 3.94 -3.64 -4.88
C LEU A 150 4.31 -4.08 -6.31
N LYS A 151 5.25 -3.38 -6.93
CA LYS A 151 5.73 -3.71 -8.27
C LYS A 151 6.30 -5.12 -8.35
N MET A 152 7.16 -5.52 -7.42
CA MET A 152 7.73 -6.87 -7.39
C MET A 152 6.65 -7.93 -7.20
N ALA A 153 5.66 -7.67 -6.35
CA ALA A 153 4.55 -8.57 -6.12
C ALA A 153 3.68 -8.74 -7.38
N LEU A 154 3.43 -7.66 -8.12
CA LEU A 154 2.73 -7.70 -9.42
C LEU A 154 3.53 -8.45 -10.48
N ASP A 155 4.82 -8.17 -10.59
CA ASP A 155 5.71 -8.87 -11.52
C ASP A 155 5.70 -10.39 -11.25
N MET A 156 5.73 -10.79 -9.97
CA MET A 156 5.58 -12.20 -9.57
C MET A 156 4.21 -12.78 -9.96
N ALA A 157 3.14 -12.00 -9.84
CA ALA A 157 1.81 -12.44 -10.26
C ALA A 157 1.65 -12.48 -11.80
N GLY A 158 2.64 -12.02 -12.56
CA GLY A 158 2.56 -11.86 -14.01
C GLY A 158 1.57 -10.77 -14.43
N VAL A 159 1.34 -9.79 -13.58
CA VAL A 159 0.41 -8.69 -13.80
C VAL A 159 1.17 -7.43 -14.16
N GLU A 160 0.87 -6.86 -15.31
CA GLU A 160 1.39 -5.56 -15.72
C GLU A 160 0.81 -4.45 -14.84
N PHE A 161 1.69 -3.57 -14.35
CA PHE A 161 1.29 -2.38 -13.62
C PHE A 161 0.49 -1.45 -14.55
N LEU A 162 -0.75 -1.13 -14.18
CA LEU A 162 -1.60 -0.21 -14.92
C LEU A 162 -1.52 1.22 -14.37
N GLY A 163 -1.34 2.17 -15.28
CA GLY A 163 -1.26 3.57 -14.92
C GLY A 163 0.16 3.99 -14.54
N ARG A 164 0.28 4.86 -13.55
CA ARG A 164 1.53 5.45 -13.11
C ARG A 164 1.88 4.98 -11.69
N GLU A 165 3.07 4.43 -11.52
CA GLU A 165 3.65 4.21 -10.17
C GLU A 165 3.71 5.55 -9.41
N HIS A 166 3.39 5.52 -8.13
CA HIS A 166 3.26 6.71 -7.28
C HIS A 166 2.11 7.65 -7.70
N SER A 167 0.99 7.08 -8.08
CA SER A 167 -0.32 7.71 -8.13
C SER A 167 -1.24 6.92 -7.21
N ALA A 168 -1.74 7.54 -6.16
CA ALA A 168 -2.48 6.81 -5.12
C ALA A 168 -3.64 5.96 -5.68
N LEU A 169 -4.39 6.47 -6.68
CA LEU A 169 -5.45 5.68 -7.29
C LEU A 169 -4.93 4.51 -8.11
N ASP A 170 -3.81 4.71 -8.84
CA ASP A 170 -3.24 3.63 -9.67
C ASP A 170 -2.60 2.56 -8.77
N ASP A 171 -1.90 2.95 -7.70
CA ASP A 171 -1.31 2.04 -6.73
C ASP A 171 -2.40 1.25 -5.98
N ALA A 172 -3.47 1.91 -5.52
CA ALA A 172 -4.63 1.24 -4.94
C ALA A 172 -5.29 0.24 -5.90
N ARG A 173 -5.41 0.60 -7.20
CA ARG A 173 -5.99 -0.29 -8.22
C ARG A 173 -5.10 -1.50 -8.52
N ASN A 174 -3.80 -1.32 -8.57
CA ASN A 174 -2.86 -2.42 -8.77
C ASN A 174 -2.81 -3.34 -7.54
N THR A 175 -2.84 -2.77 -6.33
CA THR A 175 -3.00 -3.53 -5.09
C THR A 175 -4.31 -4.32 -5.07
N ALA A 176 -5.42 -3.74 -5.52
CA ALA A 176 -6.72 -4.41 -5.61
C ALA A 176 -6.70 -5.60 -6.58
N LYS A 177 -5.97 -5.50 -7.71
CA LYS A 177 -5.78 -6.65 -8.62
C LYS A 177 -5.00 -7.77 -7.96
N LEU A 178 -3.91 -7.42 -7.27
CA LEU A 178 -3.11 -8.41 -6.56
C LEU A 178 -3.92 -9.05 -5.43
N PHE A 179 -4.76 -8.27 -4.74
CA PHE A 179 -5.69 -8.74 -3.72
C PHE A 179 -6.72 -9.75 -4.28
N ASN A 180 -7.24 -9.50 -5.48
CA ASN A 180 -8.13 -10.45 -6.17
C ASN A 180 -7.41 -11.78 -6.44
N ILE A 181 -6.21 -11.74 -7.03
CA ILE A 181 -5.41 -12.95 -7.30
C ILE A 181 -5.07 -13.70 -6.01
N PHE A 182 -4.71 -12.98 -4.96
CA PHE A 182 -4.36 -13.55 -3.66
C PHE A 182 -5.54 -14.31 -3.01
N ASN A 183 -6.76 -13.80 -3.17
CA ASN A 183 -7.97 -14.38 -2.60
C ASN A 183 -8.65 -15.44 -3.50
N ASP A 184 -8.30 -15.48 -4.80
CA ASP A 184 -8.70 -16.56 -5.70
C ASP A 184 -7.71 -17.73 -5.54
N ARG A 185 -8.16 -18.80 -4.85
CA ARG A 185 -7.30 -19.93 -4.51
C ARG A 185 -6.68 -20.62 -5.72
N GLU A 186 -7.41 -20.73 -6.81
CA GLU A 186 -6.91 -21.35 -8.05
C GLU A 186 -5.84 -20.47 -8.69
N MET A 187 -6.08 -19.17 -8.81
CA MET A 187 -5.11 -18.22 -9.32
C MET A 187 -3.88 -18.12 -8.42
N PHE A 188 -4.05 -18.06 -7.11
CA PHE A 188 -2.97 -18.04 -6.14
C PHE A 188 -2.04 -19.25 -6.29
N ASP A 189 -2.59 -20.48 -6.28
CA ASP A 189 -1.80 -21.70 -6.39
C ASP A 189 -1.12 -21.85 -7.76
N CYS A 190 -1.75 -21.36 -8.84
CA CYS A 190 -1.21 -21.44 -10.19
C CYS A 190 -0.14 -20.39 -10.51
N THR A 191 -0.14 -19.26 -9.82
CA THR A 191 0.77 -18.13 -10.08
C THR A 191 1.73 -17.90 -8.91
N LEU A 192 1.30 -17.14 -7.93
CA LEU A 192 2.13 -16.63 -6.82
C LEU A 192 2.88 -17.74 -6.07
N LYS A 193 2.18 -18.81 -5.69
CA LYS A 193 2.77 -19.89 -4.91
C LYS A 193 3.85 -20.64 -5.67
N LYS A 194 3.65 -20.94 -6.96
CA LYS A 194 4.65 -21.60 -7.80
C LYS A 194 5.93 -20.78 -7.93
N ILE A 195 5.79 -19.47 -8.12
CA ILE A 195 6.95 -18.58 -8.25
C ILE A 195 7.64 -18.43 -6.91
N ALA A 196 6.91 -18.27 -5.81
CA ALA A 196 7.48 -18.21 -4.47
C ALA A 196 8.26 -19.49 -4.13
N GLU A 197 7.74 -20.66 -4.47
CA GLU A 197 8.44 -21.95 -4.30
C GLU A 197 9.71 -22.03 -5.14
N ALA A 198 9.68 -21.54 -6.38
CA ALA A 198 10.83 -21.51 -7.26
C ALA A 198 11.92 -20.51 -6.80
N MET A 199 11.55 -19.46 -6.08
CA MET A 199 12.46 -18.45 -5.52
C MET A 199 13.07 -18.86 -4.18
N LYS A 200 12.55 -19.90 -3.51
CA LYS A 200 13.19 -20.43 -2.29
C LYS A 200 14.59 -20.91 -2.61
N PRO A 201 15.60 -20.58 -1.77
CA PRO A 201 16.94 -21.11 -1.96
C PRO A 201 16.87 -22.62 -2.00
N THR A 202 17.15 -23.22 -3.12
CA THR A 202 17.41 -24.66 -3.17
C THR A 202 18.71 -24.88 -2.42
N ASP A 203 18.68 -25.76 -1.45
CA ASP A 203 19.86 -26.14 -0.65
C ASP A 203 20.83 -26.91 -1.55
N PHE A 204 21.51 -26.19 -2.45
CA PHE A 204 22.58 -26.76 -3.28
C PHE A 204 23.80 -27.16 -2.43
N GLY A 205 23.81 -26.84 -1.12
CA GLY A 205 24.94 -27.10 -0.23
C GLY A 205 25.19 -28.58 0.06
N THR A 206 24.19 -29.45 -0.06
CA THR A 206 24.34 -30.88 0.24
C THR A 206 24.59 -31.74 -0.99
N SER A 207 24.31 -31.30 -2.19
CA SER A 207 24.46 -32.10 -3.42
C SER A 207 25.86 -32.01 -4.05
N LEU A 208 26.54 -30.87 -3.97
CA LEU A 208 27.86 -30.69 -4.53
C LEU A 208 28.99 -31.23 -3.61
N GLY A 209 28.81 -31.16 -2.29
CA GLY A 209 29.77 -31.68 -1.32
C GLY A 209 29.87 -33.20 -1.31
N SER A 210 28.83 -33.91 -1.70
CA SER A 210 28.81 -35.37 -1.79
C SER A 210 29.33 -35.92 -3.15
N MET A 211 29.50 -35.07 -4.16
CA MET A 211 30.01 -35.46 -5.48
C MET A 211 31.53 -35.32 -5.63
N PHE A 212 32.18 -34.61 -4.70
CA PHE A 212 33.64 -34.48 -4.70
C PHE A 212 34.24 -35.11 -3.45
N ASP A 213 34.62 -36.37 -3.54
CA ASP A 213 35.49 -37.03 -2.56
C ASP A 213 36.92 -36.45 -2.67
N LEU A 214 37.21 -35.49 -1.79
CA LEU A 214 38.51 -34.84 -1.68
C LEU A 214 39.49 -35.60 -0.76
N SER A 215 39.15 -36.80 -0.30
CA SER A 215 40.04 -37.61 0.57
C SER A 215 41.34 -38.08 -0.13
N GLY A 216 41.44 -37.95 -1.47
CA GLY A 216 42.61 -38.29 -2.26
C GLY A 216 43.69 -37.20 -2.37
N PHE A 217 43.49 -36.00 -1.85
CA PHE A 217 44.45 -34.88 -1.90
C PHE A 217 45.16 -34.62 -0.55
N ALA A 218 45.50 -35.65 0.18
CA ALA A 218 46.45 -35.50 1.27
C ALA A 218 47.87 -35.52 0.65
N VAL A 219 48.46 -34.34 0.55
CA VAL A 219 49.85 -34.18 0.07
C VAL A 219 50.81 -34.69 1.11
N ALA A 220 51.77 -35.45 0.64
CA ALA A 220 52.95 -35.91 1.38
C ALA A 220 53.86 -34.74 1.81
#